data_8dc976ae506d690dd6300861fbe20457
#
_entry.id   8dc976ae506d690dd6300861fbe20457
#
_cell.length_a   1.000
_cell.length_b   1.000
_cell.length_c   1.000
_cell.angle_alpha   90.00
_cell.angle_beta   90.00
_cell.angle_gamma   90.00
#
_symmetry.space_group_name_H-M   'P 1'
#
loop_
_entity.id
_entity.type
_entity.pdbx_description
1 polymer ?
#
loop_
_entity_poly.entity_id
_entity_poly.type
_entity_poly.pdbx_seq_one_letter_code
_entity_poly.pdbx_strand_id
1 'polypeptide(L)'
;MKITRFEDSFEDIEGWQLARELTRQVYAVAMRGAFAKDFGLRDQITRASGSAMHNIAEGFDGGSNAEFTKFLRYSQRSCSEVQSQIYVALDQTYITQEEFDAIYNQAALTHAKVGGFIRYLLNTPNPR
;
A
#
# COMPACT_ATOMS: atom_id res chain seq x y z
N MET A 1 -5.08 21.18 -16.06
CA MET A 1 -5.49 20.07 -16.90
C MET A 1 -4.40 19.03 -16.98
N LYS A 2 -4.78 17.78 -16.99
CA LYS A 2 -3.80 16.68 -16.92
C LYS A 2 -3.58 16.06 -18.30
N ILE A 3 -3.14 16.86 -19.24
CA ILE A 3 -3.04 16.43 -20.63
C ILE A 3 -2.03 15.31 -20.86
N THR A 4 -1.06 15.16 -19.97
CA THR A 4 -0.03 14.12 -20.10
C THR A 4 -0.26 13.00 -19.12
N ARG A 5 -1.37 13.01 -18.39
CA ARG A 5 -1.70 11.99 -17.42
C ARG A 5 -2.84 11.14 -17.90
N PHE A 6 -2.78 9.87 -17.60
CA PHE A 6 -3.85 8.94 -17.92
C PHE A 6 -4.91 8.92 -16.81
N GLU A 7 -4.53 9.34 -15.62
CA GLU A 7 -5.40 9.25 -14.46
C GLU A 7 -6.18 10.53 -14.27
N ASP A 8 -7.50 10.43 -14.24
CA ASP A 8 -8.36 11.54 -13.87
C ASP A 8 -8.59 11.60 -12.37
N SER A 9 -8.38 10.48 -11.68
CA SER A 9 -8.55 10.39 -10.23
C SER A 9 -7.55 9.37 -9.69
N PHE A 10 -7.35 9.37 -8.36
CA PHE A 10 -6.40 8.43 -7.75
C PHE A 10 -6.84 6.97 -7.95
N GLU A 11 -8.14 6.74 -8.11
CA GLU A 11 -8.65 5.37 -8.30
C GLU A 11 -8.15 4.74 -9.60
N ASP A 12 -7.72 5.55 -10.56
CA ASP A 12 -7.16 5.07 -11.82
C ASP A 12 -5.71 4.63 -11.69
N ILE A 13 -5.05 4.93 -10.58
CA ILE A 13 -3.65 4.58 -10.37
C ILE A 13 -3.55 3.12 -9.97
N GLU A 14 -2.81 2.33 -10.75
CA GLU A 14 -2.69 0.90 -10.51
C GLU A 14 -2.15 0.60 -9.11
N GLY A 15 -1.16 1.35 -8.66
CA GLY A 15 -0.61 1.18 -7.31
C GLY A 15 -1.67 1.35 -6.23
N TRP A 16 -2.59 2.30 -6.41
CA TRP A 16 -3.67 2.50 -5.46
C TRP A 16 -4.63 1.30 -5.45
N GLN A 17 -4.96 0.78 -6.63
CA GLN A 17 -5.84 -0.39 -6.73
C GLN A 17 -5.22 -1.61 -6.04
N LEU A 18 -3.91 -1.80 -6.23
CA LEU A 18 -3.18 -2.90 -5.58
C LEU A 18 -3.09 -2.69 -4.06
N ALA A 19 -2.90 -1.45 -3.61
CA ALA A 19 -2.86 -1.14 -2.19
C ALA A 19 -4.23 -1.36 -1.54
N ARG A 20 -5.31 -1.06 -2.27
CA ARG A 20 -6.65 -1.34 -1.79
C ARG A 20 -6.87 -2.84 -1.62
N GLU A 21 -6.41 -3.64 -2.56
CA GLU A 21 -6.51 -5.10 -2.45
C GLU A 21 -5.68 -5.61 -1.26
N LEU A 22 -4.49 -5.05 -1.06
CA LEU A 22 -3.68 -5.37 0.11
C LEU A 22 -4.44 -5.10 1.40
N THR A 23 -5.09 -3.94 1.48
CA THR A 23 -5.87 -3.55 2.66
C THR A 23 -7.02 -4.52 2.89
N ARG A 24 -7.71 -4.93 1.83
CA ARG A 24 -8.80 -5.91 1.93
C ARG A 24 -8.29 -7.24 2.48
N GLN A 25 -7.17 -7.73 1.97
CA GLN A 25 -6.58 -8.98 2.42
C GLN A 25 -6.19 -8.91 3.89
N VAL A 26 -5.59 -7.80 4.30
CA VAL A 26 -5.17 -7.60 5.69
C VAL A 26 -6.39 -7.59 6.62
N TYR A 27 -7.41 -6.82 6.29
CA TYR A 27 -8.60 -6.75 7.14
C TYR A 27 -9.30 -8.11 7.24
N ALA A 28 -9.30 -8.89 6.16
CA ALA A 28 -9.94 -10.19 6.15
C ALA A 28 -9.36 -11.13 7.22
N VAL A 29 -8.07 -11.04 7.49
CA VAL A 29 -7.43 -11.89 8.51
C VAL A 29 -7.31 -11.20 9.86
N ALA A 30 -7.06 -9.89 9.88
CA ALA A 30 -6.79 -9.15 11.11
C ALA A 30 -8.03 -9.02 12.01
N MET A 31 -9.21 -9.06 11.43
CA MET A 31 -10.46 -8.91 12.18
C MET A 31 -11.06 -10.26 12.62
N ARG A 32 -10.27 -11.33 12.57
CA ARG A 32 -10.76 -12.69 12.75
C ARG A 32 -10.05 -13.37 13.92
N GLY A 33 -10.82 -14.03 14.78
CA GLY A 33 -10.29 -14.93 15.80
C GLY A 33 -9.27 -14.28 16.74
N ALA A 34 -8.20 -15.01 17.02
CA ALA A 34 -7.16 -14.55 17.94
C ALA A 34 -6.42 -13.31 17.42
N PHE A 35 -6.28 -13.18 16.11
CA PHE A 35 -5.65 -12.01 15.52
C PHE A 35 -6.40 -10.73 15.92
N ALA A 36 -7.73 -10.77 15.85
CA ALA A 36 -8.57 -9.62 16.19
C ALA A 36 -8.40 -9.20 17.65
N LYS A 37 -7.96 -10.10 18.52
CA LYS A 37 -7.76 -9.83 19.94
C LYS A 37 -6.36 -9.34 20.26
N ASP A 38 -5.43 -9.46 19.33
CA ASP A 38 -4.10 -8.88 19.45
C ASP A 38 -4.20 -7.44 18.96
N PHE A 39 -4.67 -6.56 19.85
CA PHE A 39 -5.02 -5.19 19.48
C PHE A 39 -3.83 -4.42 18.92
N GLY A 40 -2.65 -4.64 19.49
CA GLY A 40 -1.45 -3.94 19.02
C GLY A 40 -1.11 -4.29 17.59
N LEU A 41 -1.00 -5.57 17.29
CA LEU A 41 -0.65 -6.03 15.94
C LEU A 41 -1.76 -5.71 14.96
N ARG A 42 -3.01 -5.99 15.34
CA ARG A 42 -4.17 -5.70 14.50
C ARG A 42 -4.18 -4.25 14.06
N ASP A 43 -4.01 -3.33 15.03
CA ASP A 43 -4.09 -1.90 14.74
C ASP A 43 -2.91 -1.44 13.89
N GLN A 44 -1.71 -1.97 14.15
CA GLN A 44 -0.54 -1.61 13.37
C GLN A 44 -0.68 -2.03 11.90
N ILE A 45 -1.08 -3.27 11.66
CA ILE A 45 -1.10 -3.79 10.29
C ILE A 45 -2.27 -3.22 9.47
N THR A 46 -3.42 -3.00 10.11
CA THR A 46 -4.54 -2.37 9.41
C THR A 46 -4.21 -0.92 9.08
N ARG A 47 -3.54 -0.22 9.99
CA ARG A 47 -3.11 1.16 9.74
C ARG A 47 -2.06 1.22 8.63
N ALA A 48 -1.09 0.31 8.65
CA ALA A 48 -0.04 0.29 7.63
C ALA A 48 -0.61 0.00 6.24
N SER A 49 -1.50 -1.00 6.13
CA SER A 49 -2.10 -1.31 4.84
C SER A 49 -2.95 -0.15 4.32
N GLY A 50 -3.74 0.48 5.19
CA GLY A 50 -4.51 1.67 4.82
C GLY A 50 -3.61 2.82 4.39
N SER A 51 -2.50 3.01 5.09
CA SER A 51 -1.54 4.07 4.77
C SER A 51 -0.94 3.88 3.37
N ALA A 52 -0.73 2.62 2.94
CA ALA A 52 -0.22 2.35 1.60
C ALA A 52 -1.12 2.96 0.53
N MET A 53 -2.44 2.83 0.66
CA MET A 53 -3.35 3.39 -0.33
C MET A 53 -3.59 4.89 -0.11
N HIS A 54 -3.68 5.33 1.13
CA HIS A 54 -4.00 6.74 1.42
C HIS A 54 -2.88 7.68 1.00
N ASN A 55 -1.62 7.25 1.11
CA ASN A 55 -0.50 8.09 0.67
C ASN A 55 -0.49 8.30 -0.84
N ILE A 56 -0.93 7.32 -1.60
CA ILE A 56 -1.04 7.48 -3.06
C ILE A 56 -2.09 8.55 -3.39
N ALA A 57 -3.26 8.46 -2.75
CA ALA A 57 -4.34 9.43 -2.96
C ALA A 57 -3.90 10.83 -2.53
N GLU A 58 -3.23 10.93 -1.38
CA GLU A 58 -2.73 12.19 -0.86
C GLU A 58 -1.74 12.84 -1.82
N GLY A 59 -0.81 12.04 -2.32
CA GLY A 59 0.19 12.53 -3.27
C GLY A 59 -0.41 12.95 -4.59
N PHE A 60 -1.46 12.25 -5.03
CA PHE A 60 -2.16 12.60 -6.26
C PHE A 60 -2.77 14.01 -6.18
N ASP A 61 -3.29 14.36 -5.02
CA ASP A 61 -3.89 15.69 -4.80
C ASP A 61 -2.84 16.78 -4.60
N GLY A 62 -1.57 16.42 -4.44
CA GLY A 62 -0.50 17.38 -4.27
C GLY A 62 -0.23 18.19 -5.53
N GLY A 63 0.51 19.27 -5.39
CA GLY A 63 0.69 20.24 -6.48
C GLY A 63 1.80 19.92 -7.46
N SER A 64 2.72 19.00 -7.15
CA SER A 64 3.89 18.77 -7.99
C SER A 64 4.26 17.29 -8.03
N ASN A 65 5.06 16.92 -9.04
CA ASN A 65 5.59 15.55 -9.11
C ASN A 65 6.54 15.26 -7.96
N ALA A 66 7.28 16.27 -7.48
CA ALA A 66 8.17 16.10 -6.34
C ALA A 66 7.39 15.71 -5.09
N GLU A 67 6.28 16.39 -4.84
CA GLU A 67 5.42 16.07 -3.69
C GLU A 67 4.76 14.71 -3.85
N PHE A 68 4.28 14.42 -5.05
CA PHE A 68 3.69 13.13 -5.35
C PHE A 68 4.69 12.00 -5.08
N THR A 69 5.92 12.15 -5.56
CA THR A 69 6.99 11.17 -5.34
C THR A 69 7.22 10.94 -3.85
N LYS A 70 7.22 12.01 -3.05
CA LYS A 70 7.40 11.89 -1.60
C LYS A 70 6.33 10.98 -0.97
N PHE A 71 5.07 11.20 -1.32
CA PHE A 71 3.98 10.40 -0.78
C PHE A 71 3.99 8.97 -1.31
N LEU A 72 4.42 8.77 -2.54
CA LEU A 72 4.57 7.43 -3.09
C LEU A 72 5.64 6.64 -2.34
N ARG A 73 6.72 7.30 -1.90
CA ARG A 73 7.74 6.65 -1.08
C ARG A 73 7.18 6.26 0.29
N TYR A 74 6.31 7.08 0.86
CA TYR A 74 5.63 6.72 2.11
C TYR A 74 4.76 5.48 1.90
N SER A 75 4.07 5.39 0.76
CA SER A 75 3.30 4.20 0.41
C SER A 75 4.18 2.95 0.37
N GLN A 76 5.37 3.05 -0.23
CA GLN A 76 6.31 1.93 -0.28
C GLN A 76 6.76 1.51 1.12
N ARG A 77 7.03 2.45 2.00
CA ARG A 77 7.39 2.14 3.39
C ARG A 77 6.27 1.41 4.10
N SER A 78 5.03 1.82 3.85
CA SER A 78 3.87 1.16 4.45
C SER A 78 3.75 -0.28 3.98
N CYS A 79 4.02 -0.56 2.71
CA CYS A 79 4.05 -1.93 2.20
C CYS A 79 5.10 -2.77 2.92
N SER A 80 6.28 -2.20 3.15
CA SER A 80 7.35 -2.90 3.88
C SER A 80 6.96 -3.16 5.32
N GLU A 81 6.24 -2.23 5.95
CA GLU A 81 5.74 -2.43 7.31
C GLU A 81 4.78 -3.62 7.36
N VAL A 82 3.86 -3.71 6.39
CA VAL A 82 2.94 -4.85 6.32
C VAL A 82 3.71 -6.16 6.20
N GLN A 83 4.74 -6.19 5.36
CA GLN A 83 5.57 -7.39 5.19
C GLN A 83 6.24 -7.81 6.49
N SER A 84 6.74 -6.86 7.26
CA SER A 84 7.35 -7.15 8.55
C SER A 84 6.32 -7.62 9.57
N GLN A 85 5.19 -6.94 9.64
CA GLN A 85 4.15 -7.23 10.62
C GLN A 85 3.45 -8.56 10.36
N ILE A 86 3.31 -8.96 9.09
CA ILE A 86 2.60 -10.20 8.78
C ILE A 86 3.40 -11.44 9.22
N TYR A 87 4.73 -11.31 9.36
CA TYR A 87 5.54 -12.36 9.95
C TYR A 87 5.11 -12.67 11.38
N VAL A 88 4.80 -11.62 12.14
CA VAL A 88 4.36 -11.81 13.53
C VAL A 88 3.05 -12.62 13.56
N ALA A 89 2.13 -12.30 12.67
CA ALA A 89 0.87 -13.03 12.59
C ALA A 89 1.09 -14.51 12.23
N LEU A 90 2.03 -14.78 11.34
CA LEU A 90 2.39 -16.15 10.98
C LEU A 90 2.97 -16.88 12.19
N ASP A 91 3.92 -16.25 12.85
CA ASP A 91 4.61 -16.85 14.01
C ASP A 91 3.66 -17.14 15.16
N GLN A 92 2.65 -16.30 15.34
CA GLN A 92 1.63 -16.49 16.37
C GLN A 92 0.52 -17.47 15.94
N THR A 93 0.63 -18.01 14.73
CA THR A 93 -0.37 -18.92 14.15
C THR A 93 -1.75 -18.29 14.01
N TYR A 94 -1.79 -16.96 13.84
CA TYR A 94 -3.05 -16.27 13.56
C TYR A 94 -3.52 -16.50 12.13
N ILE A 95 -2.59 -16.81 11.24
CA ILE A 95 -2.85 -17.01 9.81
C ILE A 95 -2.14 -18.26 9.32
N THR A 96 -2.60 -18.78 8.19
CA THR A 96 -1.96 -19.91 7.52
C THR A 96 -0.79 -19.42 6.68
N GLN A 97 0.07 -20.36 6.26
CA GLN A 97 1.15 -20.05 5.33
C GLN A 97 0.62 -19.47 4.02
N GLU A 98 -0.50 -19.98 3.54
CA GLU A 98 -1.12 -19.49 2.30
C GLU A 98 -1.58 -18.06 2.46
N GLU A 99 -2.18 -17.72 3.59
CA GLU A 99 -2.61 -16.36 3.87
C GLU A 99 -1.42 -15.41 3.99
N PHE A 100 -0.36 -15.87 4.63
CA PHE A 100 0.88 -15.11 4.72
C PHE A 100 1.42 -14.83 3.31
N ASP A 101 1.55 -15.87 2.48
CA ASP A 101 2.10 -15.72 1.15
C ASP A 101 1.30 -14.74 0.31
N ALA A 102 -0.02 -14.81 0.40
CA ALA A 102 -0.89 -13.91 -0.37
C ALA A 102 -0.66 -12.46 0.02
N ILE A 103 -0.62 -12.17 1.32
CA ILE A 103 -0.48 -10.80 1.81
C ILE A 103 0.93 -10.28 1.56
N TYR A 104 1.94 -11.10 1.85
CA TYR A 104 3.33 -10.72 1.62
C TYR A 104 3.56 -10.38 0.14
N ASN A 105 3.08 -11.24 -0.75
CA ASN A 105 3.25 -11.04 -2.18
C ASN A 105 2.44 -9.85 -2.70
N GLN A 106 1.25 -9.61 -2.16
CA GLN A 106 0.47 -8.44 -2.53
C GLN A 106 1.19 -7.15 -2.14
N ALA A 107 1.80 -7.13 -0.96
CA ALA A 107 2.57 -5.97 -0.52
C ALA A 107 3.79 -5.75 -1.42
N ALA A 108 4.49 -6.84 -1.79
CA ALA A 108 5.63 -6.76 -2.68
C ALA A 108 5.24 -6.23 -4.07
N LEU A 109 4.13 -6.72 -4.60
CA LEU A 109 3.62 -6.27 -5.90
C LEU A 109 3.25 -4.79 -5.86
N THR A 110 2.56 -4.37 -4.81
CA THR A 110 2.18 -2.96 -4.62
C THR A 110 3.42 -2.09 -4.57
N HIS A 111 4.42 -2.49 -3.76
CA HIS A 111 5.67 -1.77 -3.63
C HIS A 111 6.36 -1.60 -4.99
N ALA A 112 6.41 -2.68 -5.77
CA ALA A 112 7.07 -2.66 -7.08
C ALA A 112 6.35 -1.74 -8.07
N LYS A 113 5.02 -1.79 -8.10
CA LYS A 113 4.23 -0.93 -9.00
C LYS A 113 4.35 0.54 -8.63
N VAL A 114 4.32 0.84 -7.34
CA VAL A 114 4.53 2.20 -6.86
C VAL A 114 5.94 2.68 -7.25
N GLY A 115 6.94 1.81 -7.13
CA GLY A 115 8.31 2.12 -7.55
C GLY A 115 8.41 2.45 -9.03
N GLY A 116 7.70 1.70 -9.86
CA GLY A 116 7.65 1.98 -11.30
C GLY A 116 7.03 3.32 -11.60
N PHE A 117 5.98 3.67 -10.87
CA PHE A 117 5.32 4.96 -11.05
C PHE A 117 6.21 6.11 -10.60
N ILE A 118 6.97 5.93 -9.52
CA ILE A 118 7.95 6.91 -9.08
C ILE A 118 8.96 7.18 -10.20
N ARG A 119 9.50 6.12 -10.80
CA ARG A 119 10.47 6.27 -11.90
C ARG A 119 9.86 7.01 -13.08
N TYR A 120 8.60 6.71 -13.39
CA TYR A 120 7.88 7.42 -14.45
C TYR A 120 7.81 8.92 -14.14
N LEU A 121 7.43 9.28 -12.92
CA LEU A 121 7.29 10.68 -12.53
C LEU A 121 8.63 11.41 -12.53
N LEU A 122 9.71 10.74 -12.12
CA LEU A 122 11.04 11.36 -12.10
C LEU A 122 11.59 11.61 -13.49
N ASN A 123 11.15 10.84 -14.49
CA ASN A 123 11.64 10.93 -15.85
C ASN A 123 10.67 11.67 -16.79
N THR A 124 9.63 12.25 -16.24
CA THR A 124 8.60 12.93 -17.03
C THR A 124 8.57 14.40 -16.60
N PRO A 125 8.57 15.34 -17.55
CA PRO A 125 8.39 16.75 -17.18
C PRO A 125 7.11 16.90 -16.36
N ASN A 126 7.17 17.78 -15.36
CA ASN A 126 6.07 17.93 -14.43
C ASN A 126 4.78 18.35 -15.16
N PRO A 127 3.77 17.48 -15.27
CA PRO A 127 2.53 17.80 -15.98
C PRO A 127 1.49 18.46 -15.08
N ARG A 128 1.82 18.62 -13.81
CA ARG A 128 0.87 19.08 -12.80
C ARG A 128 0.91 20.61 -12.69
#